data_c45b0a5336e8378cff056f2340ca2e9e
#
_entry.id   c45b0a5336e8378cff056f2340ca2e9e
#
_cell.length_a   1.000
_cell.length_b   1.000
_cell.length_c   1.000
_cell.angle_alpha   90.00
_cell.angle_beta   90.00
_cell.angle_gamma   90.00
#
_symmetry.space_group_name_H-M   'P 1'
#
loop_
_entity.id
_entity.type
_entity.pdbx_description
1 polymer ?
#
loop_
_entity_poly.entity_id
_entity_poly.type
_entity_poly.pdbx_seq_one_letter_code
_entity_poly.pdbx_strand_id
1 'polypeptide(L)'
;MILIGVVFTGDPRMQQVFRGNYGKAVRRGGGVPVFLPWKPEHAAFWAKHLDGFLFTGGGDPDPRYYGQSMRPECGTPTPARDEFELALLKAVMDTGKPVLGICRGEQILNVALGGTLIQDIPSQRPEAAGENHRDNEHRYAPDHPARVLPGTLLHSLMGRDELLTNSVHHQAVDTPAPGMRVCALSPAGIVEGIEATDGRFLLGLQWHPEAVAAVEERMQRPFTALVKASKEHKAQH
;
A
#
# COMPACT_ATOMS: atom_id res chain seq x y z
N MET A 1 -23.50 -6.36 -0.30
CA MET A 1 -22.71 -5.10 -0.35
C MET A 1 -21.40 -5.39 0.33
N ILE A 2 -20.25 -4.98 -0.24
CA ILE A 2 -18.90 -5.17 0.33
C ILE A 2 -18.38 -3.79 0.75
N LEU A 3 -18.10 -3.64 2.03
CA LEU A 3 -17.63 -2.39 2.63
C LEU A 3 -16.10 -2.42 2.76
N ILE A 4 -15.41 -1.48 2.09
CA ILE A 4 -13.95 -1.36 2.16
C ILE A 4 -13.58 -0.15 2.98
N GLY A 5 -12.93 -0.39 4.13
CA GLY A 5 -12.35 0.68 4.95
C GLY A 5 -11.16 1.33 4.23
N VAL A 6 -11.22 2.64 4.05
CA VAL A 6 -10.16 3.40 3.37
C VAL A 6 -9.51 4.34 4.36
N VAL A 7 -8.25 4.07 4.71
CA VAL A 7 -7.44 5.00 5.50
C VAL A 7 -6.73 5.95 4.55
N PHE A 8 -6.90 7.25 4.74
CA PHE A 8 -6.44 8.26 3.79
C PHE A 8 -5.61 9.35 4.48
N THR A 9 -4.90 10.17 3.68
CA THR A 9 -4.11 11.29 4.18
C THR A 9 -4.98 12.35 4.88
N GLY A 10 -4.44 12.93 5.94
CA GLY A 10 -5.08 14.04 6.67
C GLY A 10 -4.91 15.40 6.02
N ASP A 11 -4.05 15.55 5.00
CA ASP A 11 -3.85 16.85 4.34
C ASP A 11 -5.14 17.27 3.61
N PRO A 12 -5.78 18.40 4.01
CA PRO A 12 -7.02 18.87 3.40
C PRO A 12 -6.90 19.13 1.90
N ARG A 13 -5.72 19.55 1.42
CA ARG A 13 -5.47 19.85 0.00
C ARG A 13 -5.43 18.59 -0.83
N MET A 14 -4.94 17.51 -0.26
CA MET A 14 -4.83 16.19 -0.91
C MET A 14 -6.10 15.35 -0.75
N GLN A 15 -6.93 15.64 0.25
CA GLN A 15 -8.11 14.84 0.56
C GLN A 15 -9.08 14.71 -0.62
N GLN A 16 -9.31 15.77 -1.38
CA GLN A 16 -10.25 15.72 -2.50
C GLN A 16 -9.72 14.84 -3.65
N VAL A 17 -8.43 14.93 -3.97
CA VAL A 17 -7.79 14.14 -5.03
C VAL A 17 -7.71 12.67 -4.62
N PHE A 18 -7.20 12.38 -3.42
CA PHE A 18 -7.05 11.02 -2.94
C PHE A 18 -8.39 10.31 -2.70
N ARG A 19 -9.36 10.97 -2.06
CA ARG A 19 -10.71 10.42 -1.92
C ARG A 19 -11.34 10.12 -3.29
N GLY A 20 -11.11 11.00 -4.28
CA GLY A 20 -11.58 10.83 -5.64
C GLY A 20 -11.05 9.54 -6.26
N ASN A 21 -9.74 9.36 -6.31
CA ASN A 21 -9.10 8.26 -7.02
C ASN A 21 -9.26 6.91 -6.30
N TYR A 22 -8.91 6.81 -5.03
CA TYR A 22 -9.08 5.57 -4.24
C TYR A 22 -10.54 5.15 -4.13
N GLY A 23 -11.44 6.10 -3.83
CA GLY A 23 -12.87 5.83 -3.77
C GLY A 23 -13.46 5.40 -5.11
N LYS A 24 -12.98 5.96 -6.24
CA LYS A 24 -13.37 5.51 -7.59
C LYS A 24 -12.86 4.11 -7.88
N ALA A 25 -11.60 3.80 -7.55
CA ALA A 25 -11.01 2.49 -7.77
C ALA A 25 -11.75 1.39 -6.98
N VAL A 26 -12.09 1.63 -5.71
CA VAL A 26 -12.91 0.71 -4.91
C VAL A 26 -14.30 0.52 -5.52
N ARG A 27 -14.99 1.61 -5.93
CA ARG A 27 -16.31 1.50 -6.58
C ARG A 27 -16.27 0.75 -7.90
N ARG A 28 -15.25 0.98 -8.74
CA ARG A 28 -15.05 0.23 -9.99
C ARG A 28 -14.82 -1.25 -9.73
N GLY A 29 -14.18 -1.61 -8.61
CA GLY A 29 -14.05 -3.00 -8.16
C GLY A 29 -15.34 -3.61 -7.62
N GLY A 30 -16.43 -2.85 -7.49
CA GLY A 30 -17.73 -3.30 -6.96
C GLY A 30 -17.88 -3.17 -5.45
N GLY A 31 -16.94 -2.49 -4.77
CA GLY A 31 -17.01 -2.21 -3.33
C GLY A 31 -17.60 -0.85 -3.00
N VAL A 32 -17.95 -0.64 -1.74
CA VAL A 32 -18.36 0.65 -1.18
C VAL A 32 -17.25 1.17 -0.29
N PRO A 33 -16.58 2.30 -0.64
CA PRO A 33 -15.53 2.87 0.20
C PRO A 33 -16.11 3.55 1.43
N VAL A 34 -15.57 3.24 2.60
CA VAL A 34 -15.85 3.87 3.90
C VAL A 34 -14.58 4.55 4.37
N PHE A 35 -14.53 5.88 4.36
CA PHE A 35 -13.36 6.65 4.78
C PHE A 35 -13.28 6.73 6.30
N LEU A 36 -12.15 6.29 6.86
CA LEU A 36 -11.98 6.11 8.30
C LEU A 36 -11.31 7.32 8.96
N PRO A 37 -11.88 7.85 10.07
CA PRO A 37 -11.19 8.83 10.91
C PRO A 37 -10.06 8.15 11.68
N TRP A 38 -8.96 8.88 11.92
CA TRP A 38 -7.81 8.38 12.67
C TRP A 38 -8.09 8.40 14.17
N LYS A 39 -8.77 7.36 14.64
CA LYS A 39 -9.16 7.15 16.02
C LYS A 39 -8.76 5.73 16.43
N PRO A 40 -7.58 5.54 17.09
CA PRO A 40 -7.08 4.21 17.47
C PRO A 40 -8.09 3.42 18.29
N GLU A 41 -8.85 4.08 19.15
CA GLU A 41 -9.91 3.49 19.98
C GLU A 41 -11.04 2.84 19.15
N HIS A 42 -11.19 3.22 17.88
CA HIS A 42 -12.20 2.63 16.98
C HIS A 42 -11.64 1.52 16.08
N ALA A 43 -10.36 1.19 16.18
CA ALA A 43 -9.71 0.21 15.29
C ALA A 43 -10.41 -1.17 15.32
N ALA A 44 -10.67 -1.70 16.51
CA ALA A 44 -11.36 -2.99 16.67
C ALA A 44 -12.80 -2.95 16.13
N PHE A 45 -13.50 -1.83 16.29
CA PHE A 45 -14.84 -1.65 15.72
C PHE A 45 -14.80 -1.73 14.19
N TRP A 46 -13.87 -1.00 13.55
CA TRP A 46 -13.74 -1.04 12.07
C TRP A 46 -13.30 -2.42 11.60
N ALA A 47 -12.33 -3.04 12.26
CA ALA A 47 -11.87 -4.39 11.90
C ALA A 47 -13.02 -5.41 11.95
N LYS A 48 -13.95 -5.28 12.89
CA LYS A 48 -15.14 -6.15 13.00
C LYS A 48 -16.17 -5.90 11.89
N HIS A 49 -16.50 -4.62 11.58
CA HIS A 49 -17.69 -4.27 10.82
C HIS A 49 -17.45 -4.06 9.31
N LEU A 50 -16.20 -3.91 8.87
CA LEU A 50 -15.87 -3.75 7.46
C LEU A 50 -15.36 -5.07 6.88
N ASP A 51 -15.47 -5.22 5.55
CA ASP A 51 -15.21 -6.50 4.87
C ASP A 51 -13.77 -6.60 4.35
N GLY A 52 -13.09 -5.48 4.13
CA GLY A 52 -11.70 -5.40 3.68
C GLY A 52 -11.14 -3.99 3.86
N PHE A 53 -9.82 -3.81 3.67
CA PHE A 53 -9.14 -2.57 4.03
C PHE A 53 -8.18 -2.11 2.94
N LEU A 54 -8.17 -0.79 2.71
CA LEU A 54 -7.25 -0.09 1.81
C LEU A 54 -6.49 0.97 2.61
N PHE A 55 -5.17 0.79 2.76
CA PHE A 55 -4.26 1.76 3.32
C PHE A 55 -3.64 2.56 2.17
N THR A 56 -3.77 3.89 2.22
CA THR A 56 -3.41 4.76 1.10
C THR A 56 -2.05 5.42 1.27
N GLY A 57 -1.55 6.03 0.20
CA GLY A 57 -0.34 6.84 0.20
C GLY A 57 -0.35 8.00 1.20
N GLY A 58 0.80 8.63 1.39
CA GLY A 58 0.99 9.74 2.33
C GLY A 58 2.44 10.00 2.69
N GLY A 59 2.67 10.74 3.77
CA GLY A 59 4.00 11.00 4.33
C GLY A 59 4.57 9.77 5.05
N ASP A 60 5.81 9.90 5.50
CA ASP A 60 6.62 8.80 6.01
C ASP A 60 6.10 8.23 7.33
N PRO A 61 6.11 6.89 7.49
CA PRO A 61 5.94 6.26 8.81
C PRO A 61 7.08 6.63 9.76
N ASP A 62 6.76 6.79 11.04
CA ASP A 62 7.77 7.10 12.05
C ASP A 62 8.78 5.94 12.22
N PRO A 63 10.09 6.18 12.04
CA PRO A 63 11.12 5.15 12.13
C PRO A 63 11.17 4.40 13.45
N ARG A 64 10.67 4.99 14.55
CA ARG A 64 10.59 4.34 15.86
C ARG A 64 9.75 3.04 15.82
N TYR A 65 8.75 2.95 14.93
CA TYR A 65 7.90 1.76 14.82
C TYR A 65 8.60 0.57 14.15
N TYR A 66 9.74 0.79 13.48
CA TYR A 66 10.57 -0.30 12.93
C TYR A 66 12.01 -0.29 13.50
N GLY A 67 12.16 0.26 14.74
CA GLY A 67 13.39 0.15 15.53
C GLY A 67 14.57 0.98 15.02
N GLN A 68 14.32 2.04 14.25
CA GLN A 68 15.36 2.89 13.71
C GLN A 68 15.27 4.34 14.25
N SER A 69 16.42 5.02 14.31
CA SER A 69 16.48 6.47 14.52
C SER A 69 16.08 7.19 13.25
N MET A 70 15.41 8.33 13.39
CA MET A 70 15.03 9.18 12.26
C MET A 70 16.27 9.76 11.59
N ARG A 71 16.38 9.58 10.27
CA ARG A 71 17.42 10.18 9.43
C ARG A 71 17.04 11.61 9.04
N PRO A 72 18.02 12.47 8.69
CA PRO A 72 17.72 13.84 8.25
C PRO A 72 16.82 13.94 7.01
N GLU A 73 16.90 12.93 6.13
CA GLU A 73 16.13 12.86 4.89
C GLU A 73 14.71 12.34 5.09
N CYS A 74 14.42 11.72 6.25
CA CYS A 74 13.07 11.27 6.56
C CYS A 74 12.11 12.46 6.66
N GLY A 75 10.97 12.35 6.03
CA GLY A 75 9.91 13.34 6.12
C GLY A 75 9.30 13.41 7.52
N THR A 76 8.51 14.43 7.78
CA THR A 76 7.83 14.58 9.08
C THR A 76 6.72 13.55 9.23
N PRO A 77 6.81 12.61 10.17
CA PRO A 77 5.75 11.64 10.43
C PRO A 77 4.45 12.30 10.91
N THR A 78 3.35 11.58 10.76
CA THR A 78 2.05 11.99 11.29
C THR A 78 1.61 11.02 12.40
N PRO A 79 1.99 11.27 13.69
CA PRO A 79 1.83 10.30 14.77
C PRO A 79 0.40 9.76 14.92
N ALA A 80 -0.62 10.64 14.83
CA ALA A 80 -2.02 10.22 14.95
C ALA A 80 -2.45 9.24 13.83
N ARG A 81 -1.86 9.35 12.63
CA ARG A 81 -2.10 8.42 11.54
C ARG A 81 -1.38 7.10 11.76
N ASP A 82 -0.11 7.16 12.17
CA ASP A 82 0.70 5.99 12.45
C ASP A 82 0.06 5.13 13.54
N GLU A 83 -0.31 5.76 14.66
CA GLU A 83 -0.97 5.09 15.80
C GLU A 83 -2.28 4.42 15.37
N PHE A 84 -3.12 5.13 14.60
CA PHE A 84 -4.37 4.58 14.11
C PHE A 84 -4.16 3.42 13.15
N GLU A 85 -3.26 3.57 12.16
CA GLU A 85 -3.04 2.53 11.15
C GLU A 85 -2.42 1.26 11.76
N LEU A 86 -1.47 1.40 12.68
CA LEU A 86 -0.88 0.26 13.39
C LEU A 86 -1.91 -0.45 14.26
N ALA A 87 -2.75 0.28 15.00
CA ALA A 87 -3.84 -0.29 15.78
C ALA A 87 -4.86 -1.02 14.91
N LEU A 88 -5.21 -0.42 13.75
CA LEU A 88 -6.16 -1.02 12.80
C LEU A 88 -5.57 -2.27 12.15
N LEU A 89 -4.32 -2.22 11.67
CA LEU A 89 -3.65 -3.39 11.07
C LEU A 89 -3.57 -4.55 12.06
N LYS A 90 -3.18 -4.28 13.31
CA LYS A 90 -3.18 -5.31 14.37
C LYS A 90 -4.56 -5.97 14.51
N ALA A 91 -5.61 -5.18 14.63
CA ALA A 91 -6.98 -5.71 14.77
C ALA A 91 -7.46 -6.45 13.51
N VAL A 92 -7.07 -6.00 12.31
CA VAL A 92 -7.44 -6.63 11.03
C VAL A 92 -6.73 -7.96 10.84
N MET A 93 -5.45 -8.07 11.24
CA MET A 93 -4.69 -9.33 11.12
C MET A 93 -5.35 -10.47 11.89
N ASP A 94 -5.96 -10.18 13.06
CA ASP A 94 -6.68 -11.16 13.86
C ASP A 94 -7.97 -11.67 13.18
N THR A 95 -8.51 -10.92 12.22
CA THR A 95 -9.72 -11.29 11.49
C THR A 95 -9.48 -12.05 10.19
N GLY A 96 -8.25 -12.05 9.68
CA GLY A 96 -7.91 -12.62 8.38
C GLY A 96 -8.48 -11.86 7.17
N LYS A 97 -9.07 -10.68 7.36
CA LYS A 97 -9.69 -9.89 6.28
C LYS A 97 -8.66 -9.35 5.29
N PRO A 98 -9.04 -9.20 4.01
CA PRO A 98 -8.17 -8.71 2.95
C PRO A 98 -7.66 -7.29 3.17
N VAL A 99 -6.38 -7.07 2.84
CA VAL A 99 -5.71 -5.77 2.93
C VAL A 99 -4.96 -5.45 1.64
N LEU A 100 -5.15 -4.23 1.15
CA LEU A 100 -4.33 -3.62 0.09
C LEU A 100 -3.64 -2.37 0.65
N GLY A 101 -2.31 -2.33 0.57
CA GLY A 101 -1.50 -1.16 0.91
C GLY A 101 -0.96 -0.48 -0.35
N ILE A 102 -1.09 0.84 -0.47
CA ILE A 102 -0.58 1.61 -1.62
C ILE A 102 0.43 2.64 -1.12
N CYS A 103 1.65 2.62 -1.67
CA CYS A 103 2.76 3.50 -1.35
C CYS A 103 3.05 3.47 0.17
N ARG A 104 2.77 4.54 0.91
CA ARG A 104 2.87 4.52 2.37
C ARG A 104 2.06 3.36 3.00
N GLY A 105 0.93 2.96 2.39
CA GLY A 105 0.12 1.83 2.85
C GLY A 105 0.84 0.48 2.78
N GLU A 106 1.69 0.24 1.79
CA GLU A 106 2.61 -0.90 1.74
C GLU A 106 3.62 -0.83 2.88
N GLN A 107 4.22 0.34 3.08
CA GLN A 107 5.26 0.57 4.09
C GLN A 107 4.74 0.32 5.50
N ILE A 108 3.57 0.90 5.86
CA ILE A 108 2.98 0.71 7.18
C ILE A 108 2.48 -0.73 7.40
N LEU A 109 2.03 -1.42 6.34
CA LEU A 109 1.69 -2.85 6.39
C LEU A 109 2.93 -3.68 6.74
N ASN A 110 4.06 -3.41 6.08
CA ASN A 110 5.34 -4.08 6.37
C ASN A 110 5.80 -3.82 7.81
N VAL A 111 5.76 -2.57 8.25
CA VAL A 111 6.13 -2.16 9.62
C VAL A 111 5.24 -2.83 10.68
N ALA A 112 3.92 -2.83 10.47
CA ALA A 112 2.97 -3.44 11.40
C ALA A 112 3.19 -4.95 11.60
N LEU A 113 3.75 -5.62 10.58
CA LEU A 113 4.07 -7.05 10.61
C LEU A 113 5.52 -7.35 11.03
N GLY A 114 6.31 -6.31 11.36
CA GLY A 114 7.68 -6.46 11.89
C GLY A 114 8.80 -6.33 10.87
N GLY A 115 8.52 -5.81 9.68
CA GLY A 115 9.52 -5.45 8.67
C GLY A 115 10.13 -4.06 8.88
N THR A 116 11.13 -3.71 8.06
CA THR A 116 11.84 -2.41 8.12
C THR A 116 11.74 -1.65 6.81
N LEU A 117 12.10 -0.35 6.84
CA LEU A 117 12.07 0.52 5.68
C LEU A 117 13.45 1.14 5.40
N ILE A 118 13.70 1.41 4.13
CA ILE A 118 14.67 2.40 3.64
C ILE A 118 14.00 3.75 3.85
N GLN A 119 14.61 4.63 4.68
CA GLN A 119 14.05 5.95 4.97
C GLN A 119 14.27 6.95 3.84
N ASP A 120 15.30 6.72 3.00
CA ASP A 120 15.56 7.54 1.82
C ASP A 120 16.41 6.73 0.83
N ILE A 121 15.85 6.42 -0.32
CA ILE A 121 16.50 5.61 -1.35
C ILE A 121 17.80 6.26 -1.82
N PRO A 122 17.85 7.55 -2.21
CA PRO A 122 19.07 8.15 -2.71
C PRO A 122 20.26 8.09 -1.73
N SER A 123 19.99 8.28 -0.45
CA SER A 123 21.07 8.29 0.56
C SER A 123 21.48 6.90 1.05
N GLN A 124 20.58 5.92 1.00
CA GLN A 124 20.81 4.57 1.54
C GLN A 124 21.06 3.50 0.47
N ARG A 125 20.73 3.82 -0.78
CA ARG A 125 20.88 2.92 -1.95
C ARG A 125 21.49 3.67 -3.12
N PRO A 126 22.78 4.08 -3.05
CA PRO A 126 23.42 4.83 -4.12
C PRO A 126 23.45 4.09 -5.46
N GLU A 127 23.35 2.75 -5.45
CA GLU A 127 23.22 1.92 -6.64
C GLU A 127 21.91 2.18 -7.41
N ALA A 128 20.87 2.70 -6.75
CA ALA A 128 19.60 3.09 -7.35
C ALA A 128 19.55 4.57 -7.78
N ALA A 129 20.66 5.32 -7.70
CA ALA A 129 20.70 6.75 -8.02
C ALA A 129 20.33 7.09 -9.48
N GLY A 130 20.37 6.09 -10.38
CA GLY A 130 19.92 6.25 -11.78
C GLY A 130 18.40 6.11 -11.96
N GLU A 131 17.66 5.71 -10.94
CA GLU A 131 16.21 5.54 -10.98
C GLU A 131 15.50 6.74 -10.35
N ASN A 132 14.52 7.29 -11.06
CA ASN A 132 13.71 8.38 -10.53
C ASN A 132 12.48 7.84 -9.79
N HIS A 133 12.64 7.61 -8.47
CA HIS A 133 11.54 7.19 -7.62
C HIS A 133 10.66 8.36 -7.12
N ARG A 134 11.02 9.61 -7.42
CA ARG A 134 10.30 10.81 -6.93
C ARG A 134 9.91 11.75 -8.05
N ASP A 135 9.27 11.23 -9.08
CA ASP A 135 8.78 12.06 -10.18
C ASP A 135 7.49 12.79 -9.79
N ASN A 136 7.67 14.02 -9.28
CA ASN A 136 6.55 14.89 -8.93
C ASN A 136 5.94 15.60 -10.15
N GLU A 137 6.68 15.68 -11.27
CA GLU A 137 6.22 16.33 -12.50
C GLU A 137 5.35 15.39 -13.34
N HIS A 138 5.72 14.09 -13.39
CA HIS A 138 5.01 13.07 -14.16
C HIS A 138 4.28 12.05 -13.27
N ARG A 139 3.83 12.49 -12.11
CA ARG A 139 3.14 11.67 -11.08
C ARG A 139 2.13 10.66 -11.60
N TYR A 140 1.53 10.93 -12.76
CA TYR A 140 0.52 10.08 -13.39
C TYR A 140 1.05 9.35 -14.64
N ALA A 141 2.31 9.55 -15.03
CA ALA A 141 2.90 8.85 -16.16
C ALA A 141 3.41 7.47 -15.73
N PRO A 142 3.03 6.39 -16.42
CA PRO A 142 3.59 5.07 -16.16
C PRO A 142 4.91 4.90 -16.92
N ASP A 143 5.99 5.44 -16.39
CA ASP A 143 7.33 5.44 -17.01
C ASP A 143 8.41 4.77 -16.14
N HIS A 144 8.06 4.40 -14.89
CA HIS A 144 8.96 3.69 -13.98
C HIS A 144 8.82 2.17 -14.14
N PRO A 145 9.87 1.44 -14.56
CA PRO A 145 9.79 0.00 -14.77
C PRO A 145 9.77 -0.77 -13.44
N ALA A 146 8.89 -1.76 -13.35
CA ALA A 146 8.82 -2.70 -12.24
C ALA A 146 8.75 -4.13 -12.76
N ARG A 147 9.66 -4.98 -12.31
CA ARG A 147 9.67 -6.42 -12.61
C ARG A 147 8.78 -7.14 -11.59
N VAL A 148 7.73 -7.81 -12.06
CA VAL A 148 6.83 -8.63 -11.27
C VAL A 148 7.33 -10.07 -11.22
N LEU A 149 7.44 -10.62 -10.01
CA LEU A 149 8.04 -11.94 -9.83
C LEU A 149 7.02 -13.06 -10.15
N PRO A 150 7.41 -14.05 -10.97
CA PRO A 150 6.54 -15.19 -11.29
C PRO A 150 6.11 -15.99 -10.05
N GLY A 151 4.90 -16.55 -10.10
CA GLY A 151 4.35 -17.37 -9.00
C GLY A 151 3.83 -16.55 -7.82
N THR A 152 3.72 -15.23 -7.97
CA THR A 152 3.14 -14.33 -6.97
C THR A 152 1.66 -14.06 -7.26
N LEU A 153 0.92 -13.60 -6.23
CA LEU A 153 -0.44 -13.09 -6.40
C LEU A 153 -0.44 -11.91 -7.37
N LEU A 154 0.50 -10.97 -7.18
CA LEU A 154 0.64 -9.81 -8.06
C LEU A 154 0.84 -10.23 -9.51
N HIS A 155 1.70 -11.22 -9.78
CA HIS A 155 1.91 -11.74 -11.14
C HIS A 155 0.61 -12.29 -11.73
N SER A 156 -0.17 -13.04 -10.95
CA SER A 156 -1.46 -13.58 -11.39
C SER A 156 -2.48 -12.47 -11.72
N LEU A 157 -2.44 -11.35 -11.00
CA LEU A 157 -3.30 -10.20 -11.23
C LEU A 157 -2.89 -9.42 -12.48
N MET A 158 -1.58 -9.16 -12.63
CA MET A 158 -1.07 -8.32 -13.72
C MET A 158 -0.94 -9.07 -15.04
N GLY A 159 -0.63 -10.39 -14.99
CA GLY A 159 -0.46 -11.23 -16.17
C GLY A 159 0.76 -10.87 -17.02
N ARG A 160 1.78 -10.27 -16.41
CA ARG A 160 3.05 -9.85 -17.04
C ARG A 160 4.20 -9.86 -16.05
N ASP A 161 5.41 -10.12 -16.55
CA ASP A 161 6.66 -10.08 -15.78
C ASP A 161 7.19 -8.65 -15.61
N GLU A 162 6.78 -7.72 -16.47
CA GLU A 162 7.20 -6.32 -16.43
C GLU A 162 6.01 -5.38 -16.55
N LEU A 163 6.04 -4.30 -15.78
CA LEU A 163 5.07 -3.21 -15.79
C LEU A 163 5.80 -1.88 -15.93
N LEU A 164 5.13 -0.91 -16.54
CA LEU A 164 5.46 0.49 -16.35
C LEU A 164 4.51 1.05 -15.29
N THR A 165 5.07 1.54 -14.20
CA THR A 165 4.34 2.11 -13.06
C THR A 165 4.65 3.59 -12.94
N ASN A 166 3.90 4.32 -12.14
CA ASN A 166 4.30 5.66 -11.71
C ASN A 166 5.06 5.58 -10.38
N SER A 167 5.99 6.50 -10.16
CA SER A 167 6.80 6.49 -8.94
C SER A 167 6.81 7.86 -8.28
N VAL A 168 6.36 7.95 -7.03
CA VAL A 168 6.27 9.20 -6.25
C VAL A 168 6.61 8.91 -4.78
N HIS A 169 7.77 8.28 -4.53
CA HIS A 169 8.24 7.94 -3.19
C HIS A 169 9.75 8.13 -3.08
N HIS A 170 10.25 8.23 -1.87
CA HIS A 170 11.68 8.21 -1.58
C HIS A 170 12.03 7.16 -0.52
N GLN A 171 11.02 6.57 0.09
CA GLN A 171 11.14 5.42 0.98
C GLN A 171 10.70 4.14 0.27
N ALA A 172 11.16 2.99 0.75
CA ALA A 172 10.74 1.68 0.29
C ALA A 172 10.85 0.63 1.40
N VAL A 173 10.28 -0.54 1.19
CA VAL A 173 10.53 -1.70 2.04
C VAL A 173 12.01 -2.09 1.96
N ASP A 174 12.66 -2.26 3.11
CA ASP A 174 14.04 -2.74 3.23
C ASP A 174 14.03 -4.26 3.49
N THR A 175 13.53 -4.65 4.66
CA THR A 175 13.34 -6.07 5.00
C THR A 175 11.85 -6.38 5.04
N PRO A 176 11.36 -7.28 4.18
CA PRO A 176 9.99 -7.76 4.26
C PRO A 176 9.70 -8.40 5.62
N ALA A 177 8.52 -8.14 6.15
CA ALA A 177 8.08 -8.71 7.42
C ALA A 177 7.98 -10.24 7.38
N PRO A 178 8.08 -10.94 8.52
CA PRO A 178 7.80 -12.37 8.62
C PRO A 178 6.43 -12.71 8.00
N GLY A 179 6.39 -13.73 7.14
CA GLY A 179 5.17 -14.12 6.42
C GLY A 179 4.84 -13.29 5.18
N MET A 180 5.66 -12.28 4.86
CA MET A 180 5.59 -11.51 3.61
C MET A 180 6.75 -11.88 2.69
N ARG A 181 6.54 -11.74 1.37
CA ARG A 181 7.59 -11.88 0.35
C ARG A 181 7.54 -10.72 -0.63
N VAL A 182 8.67 -10.43 -1.25
CA VAL A 182 8.73 -9.50 -2.39
C VAL A 182 7.99 -10.08 -3.58
N CYS A 183 7.17 -9.27 -4.24
CA CYS A 183 6.44 -9.65 -5.45
C CYS A 183 6.74 -8.73 -6.64
N ALA A 184 7.37 -7.56 -6.42
CA ALA A 184 7.87 -6.70 -7.48
C ALA A 184 9.14 -5.96 -7.05
N LEU A 185 10.02 -5.68 -8.01
CA LEU A 185 11.29 -4.97 -7.83
C LEU A 185 11.50 -3.97 -8.97
N SER A 186 12.12 -2.82 -8.68
CA SER A 186 12.70 -1.95 -9.69
C SER A 186 13.94 -2.59 -10.35
N PRO A 187 14.47 -2.06 -11.46
CA PRO A 187 15.71 -2.55 -12.06
C PRO A 187 16.91 -2.56 -11.12
N ALA A 188 17.04 -1.57 -10.24
CA ALA A 188 18.11 -1.51 -9.22
C ALA A 188 17.81 -2.36 -7.96
N GLY A 189 16.68 -3.08 -7.93
CA GLY A 189 16.35 -3.99 -6.84
C GLY A 189 15.62 -3.33 -5.65
N ILE A 190 15.11 -2.13 -5.82
CA ILE A 190 14.22 -1.51 -4.83
C ILE A 190 12.90 -2.28 -4.80
N VAL A 191 12.39 -2.57 -3.60
CA VAL A 191 11.11 -3.28 -3.44
C VAL A 191 9.97 -2.37 -3.88
N GLU A 192 9.20 -2.85 -4.86
CA GLU A 192 8.04 -2.19 -5.44
C GLU A 192 6.73 -2.91 -5.10
N GLY A 193 6.81 -4.09 -4.50
CA GLY A 193 5.64 -4.81 -4.05
C GLY A 193 5.96 -5.95 -3.09
N ILE A 194 5.08 -6.13 -2.10
CA ILE A 194 5.12 -7.24 -1.14
C ILE A 194 3.76 -7.92 -1.06
N GLU A 195 3.75 -9.21 -0.74
CA GLU A 195 2.52 -9.99 -0.54
C GLU A 195 2.68 -11.08 0.51
N ALA A 196 1.57 -11.55 1.08
CA ALA A 196 1.60 -12.66 2.04
C ALA A 196 1.97 -13.99 1.38
N THR A 197 2.65 -14.85 2.15
CA THR A 197 3.08 -16.19 1.69
C THR A 197 2.08 -17.29 2.00
N ASP A 198 1.07 -17.03 2.84
CA ASP A 198 0.10 -18.00 3.35
C ASP A 198 -1.22 -18.04 2.55
N GLY A 199 -1.29 -17.32 1.43
CA GLY A 199 -2.47 -17.29 0.55
C GLY A 199 -3.53 -16.28 0.96
N ARG A 200 -3.42 -15.58 2.08
CA ARG A 200 -4.29 -14.46 2.42
C ARG A 200 -4.09 -13.31 1.43
N PHE A 201 -5.15 -12.55 1.16
CA PHE A 201 -5.02 -11.33 0.36
C PHE A 201 -4.44 -10.21 1.23
N LEU A 202 -3.11 -10.21 1.38
CA LEU A 202 -2.34 -9.09 1.89
C LEU A 202 -1.37 -8.69 0.78
N LEU A 203 -1.60 -7.52 0.18
CA LEU A 203 -0.82 -7.02 -0.95
C LEU A 203 -0.41 -5.58 -0.67
N GLY A 204 0.87 -5.29 -0.78
CA GLY A 204 1.44 -3.95 -0.79
C GLY A 204 1.96 -3.61 -2.17
N LEU A 205 1.77 -2.38 -2.62
CA LEU A 205 2.29 -1.84 -3.88
C LEU A 205 2.90 -0.46 -3.62
N GLN A 206 4.14 -0.26 -4.01
CA GLN A 206 4.85 0.99 -3.75
C GLN A 206 4.40 2.11 -4.69
N TRP A 207 3.97 1.79 -5.90
CA TRP A 207 3.42 2.76 -6.85
C TRP A 207 1.96 3.12 -6.56
N HIS A 208 1.38 4.03 -7.38
CA HIS A 208 0.02 4.55 -7.24
C HIS A 208 -0.90 4.05 -8.36
N PRO A 209 -1.40 2.82 -8.30
CA PRO A 209 -2.28 2.26 -9.34
C PRO A 209 -3.59 3.05 -9.49
N GLU A 210 -4.11 3.66 -8.42
CA GLU A 210 -5.32 4.48 -8.44
C GLU A 210 -5.18 5.73 -9.31
N ALA A 211 -3.97 6.23 -9.48
CA ALA A 211 -3.70 7.43 -10.27
C ALA A 211 -3.76 7.15 -11.78
N VAL A 212 -3.38 5.94 -12.20
CA VAL A 212 -3.27 5.55 -13.62
C VAL A 212 -4.33 4.54 -14.06
N ALA A 213 -5.17 4.04 -13.18
CA ALA A 213 -6.23 3.06 -13.49
C ALA A 213 -7.27 3.54 -14.53
N ALA A 214 -7.30 4.84 -14.84
CA ALA A 214 -8.17 5.40 -15.87
C ALA A 214 -7.62 5.18 -17.29
N VAL A 215 -6.29 5.05 -17.43
CA VAL A 215 -5.59 4.93 -18.71
C VAL A 215 -4.93 3.56 -18.90
N GLU A 216 -4.61 2.86 -17.81
CA GLU A 216 -4.09 1.49 -17.82
C GLU A 216 -5.00 0.58 -16.98
N GLU A 217 -5.85 -0.19 -17.65
CA GLU A 217 -6.89 -1.02 -17.02
C GLU A 217 -6.33 -2.05 -16.03
N ARG A 218 -5.12 -2.55 -16.24
CA ARG A 218 -4.48 -3.49 -15.32
C ARG A 218 -4.30 -2.91 -13.92
N MET A 219 -4.10 -1.60 -13.81
CA MET A 219 -3.95 -0.91 -12.53
C MET A 219 -5.23 -0.88 -11.69
N GLN A 220 -6.38 -1.20 -12.31
CA GLN A 220 -7.64 -1.42 -11.58
C GLN A 220 -7.71 -2.80 -10.90
N ARG A 221 -6.96 -3.80 -11.37
CA ARG A 221 -7.07 -5.19 -10.94
C ARG A 221 -6.79 -5.41 -9.45
N PRO A 222 -5.81 -4.79 -8.78
CA PRO A 222 -5.60 -4.91 -7.34
C PRO A 222 -6.83 -4.52 -6.51
N PHE A 223 -7.52 -3.45 -6.91
CA PHE A 223 -8.75 -3.00 -6.22
C PHE A 223 -9.91 -3.96 -6.45
N THR A 224 -10.06 -4.46 -7.66
CA THR A 224 -11.08 -5.47 -7.98
C THR A 224 -10.82 -6.76 -7.22
N ALA A 225 -9.55 -7.18 -7.12
CA ALA A 225 -9.14 -8.36 -6.36
C ALA A 225 -9.37 -8.20 -4.84
N LEU A 226 -9.08 -7.01 -4.28
CA LEU A 226 -9.41 -6.71 -2.89
C LEU A 226 -10.91 -6.90 -2.60
N VAL A 227 -11.76 -6.33 -3.44
CA VAL A 227 -13.22 -6.44 -3.27
C VAL A 227 -13.70 -7.89 -3.44
N LYS A 228 -13.14 -8.62 -4.41
CA LYS A 228 -13.45 -10.05 -4.62
C LYS A 228 -13.05 -10.88 -3.40
N ALA A 229 -11.80 -10.72 -2.93
CA ALA A 229 -11.32 -11.44 -1.74
C ALA A 229 -12.15 -11.09 -0.49
N SER A 230 -12.55 -9.83 -0.33
CA SER A 230 -13.43 -9.41 0.77
C SER A 230 -14.81 -10.07 0.71
N LYS A 231 -15.36 -10.25 -0.50
CA LYS A 231 -16.62 -10.95 -0.70
C LYS A 231 -16.50 -12.43 -0.38
N GLU A 232 -15.41 -13.07 -0.79
CA GLU A 232 -15.12 -14.48 -0.51
C GLU A 232 -14.94 -14.73 0.98
N HIS A 233 -14.13 -13.89 1.65
CA HIS A 233 -13.93 -13.93 3.09
C HIS A 233 -15.25 -13.81 3.87
N LYS A 234 -16.08 -12.81 3.52
CA LYS A 234 -17.40 -12.60 4.13
C LYS A 234 -18.37 -13.77 3.95
N ALA A 235 -18.25 -14.53 2.88
CA ALA A 235 -19.10 -15.70 2.62
C ALA A 235 -18.68 -16.93 3.44
N GLN A 236 -17.47 -16.94 3.99
CA GLN A 236 -16.89 -18.04 4.77
C GLN A 236 -17.04 -17.84 6.29
N HIS A 237 -17.36 -16.62 6.71
CA HIS A 237 -17.46 -16.19 8.13
C HIS A 237 -18.77 -15.45 8.37
#